data_c7ec5617e7af1879cf0c19fa8917563a
#
_entry.id   c7ec5617e7af1879cf0c19fa8917563a
#
_cell.length_a   1.000
_cell.length_b   1.000
_cell.length_c   1.000
_cell.angle_alpha   90.00
_cell.angle_beta   90.00
_cell.angle_gamma   90.00
#
_symmetry.space_group_name_H-M   'P 1'
#
loop_
_entity.id
_entity.type
_entity.pdbx_description
1 polymer ?
#
loop_
_entity_poly.entity_id
_entity_poly.type
_entity_poly.pdbx_seq_one_letter_code
_entity_poly.pdbx_strand_id
1 'polypeptide(L)'
;LSLRGEQRTVCESLIEVETFKLKIYGESQITFNNVNIKEFDVDVYGESQLTMQKGIIDYQSITAFGEGKINAVEVKNRKGKYRAIGEAIFRVNTSEHIKFTAFGEAELYYKGNPEIDKGFGVGASTINQIN
;
A
#
# COMPACT_ATOMS: atom_id res chain seq x y z
N LEU A 1 0.14 -15.03 -4.06
CA LEU A 1 0.13 -14.63 -5.47
C LEU A 1 1.38 -13.82 -5.80
N SER A 2 2.04 -14.13 -6.89
CA SER A 2 3.20 -13.41 -7.38
C SER A 2 2.98 -12.99 -8.82
N LEU A 3 3.26 -11.71 -9.12
CA LEU A 3 3.14 -11.14 -10.45
C LEU A 3 4.49 -10.58 -10.88
N ARG A 4 4.94 -10.93 -12.08
CA ARG A 4 6.29 -10.61 -12.57
C ARG A 4 6.27 -10.07 -13.99
N GLY A 5 7.28 -9.25 -14.30
CA GLY A 5 7.51 -8.73 -15.64
C GLY A 5 6.83 -7.39 -15.85
N GLU A 6 6.74 -7.00 -17.12
CA GLU A 6 6.02 -5.81 -17.52
C GLU A 6 4.57 -6.18 -17.81
N GLN A 7 3.69 -5.93 -16.85
CA GLN A 7 2.30 -6.33 -16.96
C GLN A 7 1.36 -5.24 -16.48
N ARG A 8 0.20 -5.19 -17.14
CA ARG A 8 -0.92 -4.41 -16.66
C ARG A 8 -2.06 -5.37 -16.39
N THR A 9 -2.42 -5.49 -15.12
CA THR A 9 -3.43 -6.43 -14.67
C THR A 9 -4.55 -5.69 -13.98
N VAL A 10 -5.80 -5.98 -14.39
CA VAL A 10 -6.98 -5.42 -13.75
C VAL A 10 -7.84 -6.59 -13.27
N CYS A 11 -8.12 -6.59 -11.96
CA CYS A 11 -9.05 -7.54 -11.38
C CYS A 11 -10.38 -6.84 -11.18
N GLU A 12 -11.37 -7.18 -11.99
CA GLU A 12 -12.69 -6.54 -11.96
C GLU A 12 -13.64 -7.16 -10.94
N SER A 13 -13.41 -8.41 -10.57
CA SER A 13 -14.23 -9.12 -9.60
C SER A 13 -13.91 -8.69 -8.17
N LEU A 14 -14.90 -8.79 -7.29
CA LEU A 14 -14.69 -8.59 -5.86
C LEU A 14 -13.73 -9.65 -5.32
N ILE A 15 -12.72 -9.20 -4.59
CA ILE A 15 -11.85 -10.08 -3.82
C ILE A 15 -12.33 -10.03 -2.38
N GLU A 16 -12.89 -11.14 -1.90
CA GLU A 16 -13.40 -11.25 -0.55
C GLU A 16 -12.75 -12.46 0.13
N VAL A 17 -11.76 -12.19 0.97
CA VAL A 17 -10.97 -13.22 1.65
C VAL A 17 -10.54 -12.71 3.02
N GLU A 18 -10.20 -13.63 3.93
CA GLU A 18 -9.66 -13.24 5.22
C GLU A 18 -8.22 -12.77 5.11
N THR A 19 -7.38 -13.51 4.41
CA THR A 19 -5.97 -13.18 4.24
C THR A 19 -5.60 -13.21 2.77
N PHE A 20 -4.96 -12.15 2.31
CA PHE A 20 -4.46 -12.08 0.95
C PHE A 20 -3.01 -11.60 0.97
N LYS A 21 -2.10 -12.44 0.45
CA LYS A 21 -0.69 -12.11 0.32
C LYS A 21 -0.36 -11.95 -1.16
N LEU A 22 0.27 -10.82 -1.50
CA LEU A 22 0.57 -10.47 -2.88
C LEU A 22 2.03 -10.04 -2.97
N LYS A 23 2.73 -10.56 -3.99
CA LYS A 23 4.09 -10.12 -4.32
C LYS A 23 4.11 -9.65 -5.76
N ILE A 24 4.65 -8.47 -5.98
CA ILE A 24 4.68 -7.82 -7.29
C ILE A 24 6.14 -7.57 -7.64
N TYR A 25 6.57 -8.05 -8.80
CA TYR A 25 7.95 -7.93 -9.27
C TYR A 25 8.01 -7.24 -10.63
N GLY A 26 9.08 -6.51 -10.87
CA GLY A 26 9.35 -5.90 -12.17
C GLY A 26 8.62 -4.58 -12.37
N GLU A 27 8.18 -4.32 -13.59
CA GLU A 27 7.43 -3.12 -13.95
C GLU A 27 5.96 -3.47 -14.15
N SER A 28 5.24 -3.64 -13.06
CA SER A 28 3.84 -4.09 -13.11
C SER A 28 2.88 -3.00 -12.68
N GLN A 29 1.72 -2.95 -13.32
CA GLN A 29 0.61 -2.09 -12.92
C GLN A 29 -0.59 -2.98 -12.60
N ILE A 30 -1.04 -2.94 -11.38
CA ILE A 30 -2.11 -3.82 -10.90
C ILE A 30 -3.23 -2.97 -10.31
N THR A 31 -4.44 -3.27 -10.73
CA THR A 31 -5.64 -2.59 -10.24
C THR A 31 -6.65 -3.61 -9.75
N PHE A 32 -7.11 -3.42 -8.52
CA PHE A 32 -8.23 -4.15 -7.96
C PHE A 32 -9.42 -3.21 -7.87
N ASN A 33 -10.52 -3.59 -8.50
CA ASN A 33 -11.71 -2.72 -8.52
C ASN A 33 -12.47 -2.75 -7.20
N ASN A 34 -12.50 -3.88 -6.50
CA ASN A 34 -13.23 -3.98 -5.26
C ASN A 34 -12.62 -5.04 -4.35
N VAL A 35 -12.38 -4.71 -3.09
CA VAL A 35 -11.76 -5.62 -2.13
C VAL A 35 -12.50 -5.60 -0.78
N ASN A 36 -12.56 -6.76 -0.15
CA ASN A 36 -13.04 -6.91 1.22
C ASN A 36 -12.12 -7.94 1.89
N ILE A 37 -11.10 -7.45 2.57
CA ILE A 37 -10.01 -8.29 3.07
C ILE A 37 -9.78 -7.95 4.54
N LYS A 38 -9.61 -8.95 5.37
CA LYS A 38 -9.27 -8.70 6.79
C LYS A 38 -7.79 -8.42 6.98
N GLU A 39 -6.93 -9.23 6.36
CA GLU A 39 -5.49 -9.03 6.42
C GLU A 39 -4.90 -9.05 5.01
N PHE A 40 -4.35 -7.92 4.61
CA PHE A 40 -3.71 -7.75 3.31
C PHE A 40 -2.23 -7.48 3.52
N ASP A 41 -1.40 -8.33 2.93
CA ASP A 41 0.05 -8.21 3.01
C ASP A 41 0.62 -8.18 1.60
N VAL A 42 1.28 -7.09 1.24
CA VAL A 42 1.83 -6.94 -0.10
C VAL A 42 3.28 -6.48 -0.04
N ASP A 43 4.10 -7.13 -0.87
CA ASP A 43 5.48 -6.73 -1.11
C ASP A 43 5.61 -6.32 -2.57
N VAL A 44 6.13 -5.12 -2.80
CA VAL A 44 6.32 -4.55 -4.13
C VAL A 44 7.80 -4.42 -4.41
N TYR A 45 8.27 -5.04 -5.48
CA TYR A 45 9.67 -5.01 -5.90
C TYR A 45 9.80 -4.36 -7.28
N GLY A 46 10.78 -3.47 -7.42
CA GLY A 46 11.02 -2.80 -8.70
C GLY A 46 10.13 -1.58 -8.89
N GLU A 47 9.84 -1.24 -10.14
CA GLU A 47 9.02 -0.09 -10.50
C GLU A 47 7.56 -0.53 -10.72
N SER A 48 6.81 -0.67 -9.66
CA SER A 48 5.45 -1.20 -9.75
C SER A 48 4.42 -0.25 -9.16
N GLN A 49 3.19 -0.36 -9.66
CA GLN A 49 2.07 0.43 -9.19
C GLN A 49 0.91 -0.48 -8.79
N LEU A 50 0.36 -0.23 -7.61
CA LEU A 50 -0.80 -0.93 -7.11
C LEU A 50 -1.91 0.08 -6.85
N THR A 51 -3.08 -0.16 -7.42
CA THR A 51 -4.25 0.69 -7.23
C THR A 51 -5.41 -0.17 -6.76
N MET A 52 -6.06 0.25 -5.68
CA MET A 52 -7.31 -0.36 -5.22
C MET A 52 -8.38 0.73 -5.25
N GLN A 53 -9.44 0.49 -6.00
CA GLN A 53 -10.41 1.54 -6.31
C GLN A 53 -11.54 1.65 -5.31
N LYS A 54 -11.87 0.57 -4.60
CA LYS A 54 -13.01 0.54 -3.69
C LYS A 54 -12.87 -0.61 -2.72
N GLY A 55 -13.39 -0.44 -1.51
CA GLY A 55 -13.52 -1.57 -0.60
C GLY A 55 -13.13 -1.27 0.83
N ILE A 56 -12.90 -2.35 1.56
CA ILE A 56 -12.54 -2.33 2.98
C ILE A 56 -11.41 -3.32 3.21
N ILE A 57 -10.38 -2.86 3.91
CA ILE A 57 -9.30 -3.73 4.39
C ILE A 57 -9.14 -3.43 5.87
N ASP A 58 -9.29 -4.44 6.72
CA ASP A 58 -9.18 -4.22 8.16
C ASP A 58 -7.73 -3.90 8.54
N TYR A 59 -6.81 -4.78 8.19
CA TYR A 59 -5.38 -4.60 8.45
C TYR A 59 -4.59 -4.76 7.16
N GLN A 60 -3.72 -3.78 6.86
CA GLN A 60 -2.86 -3.92 5.69
C GLN A 60 -1.39 -3.63 6.04
N SER A 61 -0.52 -4.40 5.43
CA SER A 61 0.92 -4.24 5.53
C SER A 61 1.50 -4.16 4.12
N ILE A 62 2.12 -3.04 3.80
CA ILE A 62 2.68 -2.80 2.47
C ILE A 62 4.14 -2.47 2.60
N THR A 63 4.98 -3.23 1.92
CA THR A 63 6.42 -3.00 1.88
C THR A 63 6.83 -2.77 0.43
N ALA A 64 7.50 -1.66 0.16
CA ALA A 64 7.98 -1.33 -1.17
C ALA A 64 9.50 -1.35 -1.21
N PHE A 65 10.05 -2.17 -2.11
CA PHE A 65 11.48 -2.24 -2.38
C PHE A 65 11.74 -1.70 -3.78
N GLY A 66 12.48 -0.61 -3.89
CA GLY A 66 12.69 0.06 -5.16
C GLY A 66 11.77 1.26 -5.33
N GLU A 67 11.16 1.40 -6.50
CA GLU A 67 10.23 2.49 -6.79
C GLU A 67 8.79 1.99 -6.82
N GLY A 68 8.06 2.21 -5.75
CA GLY A 68 6.67 1.75 -5.64
C GLY A 68 5.69 2.90 -5.56
N LYS A 69 4.51 2.74 -6.19
CA LYS A 69 3.39 3.65 -6.04
C LYS A 69 2.16 2.85 -5.64
N ILE A 70 1.61 3.16 -4.49
CA ILE A 70 0.45 2.47 -3.97
C ILE A 70 -0.66 3.49 -3.76
N ASN A 71 -1.80 3.26 -4.39
CA ASN A 71 -2.97 4.11 -4.24
C ASN A 71 -4.14 3.28 -3.72
N ALA A 72 -4.47 3.46 -2.45
CA ALA A 72 -5.57 2.81 -1.77
C ALA A 72 -6.44 3.84 -1.04
N VAL A 73 -6.48 5.05 -1.53
CA VAL A 73 -7.16 6.16 -0.87
C VAL A 73 -8.68 5.97 -0.83
N GLU A 74 -9.24 5.17 -1.74
CA GLU A 74 -10.66 4.88 -1.78
C GLU A 74 -11.03 3.59 -1.02
N VAL A 75 -10.04 2.94 -0.40
CA VAL A 75 -10.25 1.75 0.41
C VAL A 75 -10.14 2.14 1.88
N LYS A 76 -11.19 1.89 2.65
CA LYS A 76 -11.19 2.17 4.07
C LYS A 76 -10.41 1.10 4.81
N ASN A 77 -9.45 1.52 5.59
CA ASN A 77 -8.54 0.65 6.30
C ASN A 77 -8.49 1.07 7.78
N ARG A 78 -8.50 0.11 8.67
CA ARG A 78 -8.47 0.40 10.10
C ARG A 78 -7.05 0.59 10.61
N LYS A 79 -6.16 -0.34 10.31
CA LYS A 79 -4.76 -0.28 10.69
C LYS A 79 -3.85 -0.55 9.50
N GLY A 80 -2.83 0.27 9.32
CA GLY A 80 -1.89 0.13 8.23
C GLY A 80 -0.44 0.19 8.71
N LYS A 81 0.38 -0.69 8.13
CA LYS A 81 1.82 -0.68 8.32
C LYS A 81 2.45 -0.49 6.95
N TYR A 82 3.22 0.58 6.81
CA TYR A 82 3.81 0.95 5.53
C TYR A 82 5.32 1.05 5.71
N ARG A 83 6.04 0.33 4.87
CA ARG A 83 7.51 0.36 4.88
C ARG A 83 8.02 0.63 3.48
N ALA A 84 9.00 1.53 3.38
CA ALA A 84 9.66 1.85 2.13
C ALA A 84 11.15 1.61 2.25
N ILE A 85 11.70 0.90 1.28
CA ILE A 85 13.14 0.68 1.14
C ILE A 85 13.48 1.11 -0.28
N GLY A 86 13.91 2.38 -0.43
CA GLY A 86 14.07 3.02 -1.72
C GLY A 86 13.15 4.22 -1.86
N GLU A 87 12.49 4.35 -3.01
CA GLU A 87 11.56 5.43 -3.30
C GLU A 87 10.14 4.90 -3.37
N ALA A 88 9.24 5.44 -2.56
CA ALA A 88 7.85 4.98 -2.56
C ALA A 88 6.88 6.12 -2.30
N ILE A 89 5.69 6.00 -2.88
CA ILE A 89 4.57 6.89 -2.62
C ILE A 89 3.39 6.05 -2.18
N PHE A 90 2.88 6.31 -0.99
CA PHE A 90 1.71 5.65 -0.45
C PHE A 90 0.56 6.64 -0.34
N ARG A 91 -0.61 6.27 -0.85
CA ARG A 91 -1.85 7.03 -0.68
C ARG A 91 -2.87 6.09 -0.04
N VAL A 92 -3.28 6.39 1.19
CA VAL A 92 -4.08 5.47 1.99
C VAL A 92 -5.20 6.19 2.73
N ASN A 93 -6.15 5.42 3.25
CA ASN A 93 -7.26 5.94 4.06
C ASN A 93 -7.35 5.06 5.31
N THR A 94 -6.71 5.49 6.38
CA THR A 94 -6.56 4.71 7.61
C THR A 94 -7.22 5.44 8.77
N SER A 95 -8.04 4.73 9.55
CA SER A 95 -8.85 5.35 10.59
C SER A 95 -8.25 5.28 11.99
N GLU A 96 -7.53 4.23 12.34
CA GLU A 96 -7.09 4.03 13.73
C GLU A 96 -5.59 4.16 13.93
N HIS A 97 -4.78 3.49 13.14
CA HIS A 97 -3.34 3.48 13.38
C HIS A 97 -2.53 3.31 12.10
N ILE A 98 -1.48 4.13 11.97
CA ILE A 98 -0.49 4.00 10.91
C ILE A 98 0.89 3.82 11.56
N LYS A 99 1.61 2.78 11.13
CA LYS A 99 3.04 2.65 11.40
C LYS A 99 3.80 2.85 10.09
N PHE A 100 4.70 3.83 10.06
CA PHE A 100 5.44 4.18 8.85
C PHE A 100 6.94 4.13 9.10
N THR A 101 7.65 3.38 8.28
CA THR A 101 9.11 3.24 8.36
C THR A 101 9.69 3.43 6.96
N ALA A 102 10.70 4.27 6.81
CA ALA A 102 11.28 4.54 5.52
C ALA A 102 12.81 4.55 5.58
N PHE A 103 13.44 3.85 4.63
CA PHE A 103 14.86 3.92 4.36
C PHE A 103 15.04 4.37 2.92
N GLY A 104 15.29 5.66 2.73
CA GLY A 104 15.35 6.30 1.42
C GLY A 104 14.38 7.46 1.32
N GLU A 105 13.79 7.67 0.16
CA GLU A 105 12.84 8.75 -0.08
C GLU A 105 11.43 8.19 -0.19
N ALA A 106 10.55 8.58 0.72
CA ALA A 106 9.19 8.11 0.72
C ALA A 106 8.21 9.22 1.07
N GLU A 107 7.02 9.14 0.47
CA GLU A 107 5.93 10.06 0.76
C GLU A 107 4.70 9.25 1.15
N LEU A 108 4.11 9.61 2.29
CA LEU A 108 2.86 9.03 2.75
C LEU A 108 1.79 10.10 2.76
N TYR A 109 0.71 9.85 2.02
CA TYR A 109 -0.49 10.69 2.03
C TYR A 109 -1.63 9.88 2.61
N TYR A 110 -2.31 10.42 3.62
CA TYR A 110 -3.36 9.66 4.28
C TYR A 110 -4.63 10.50 4.50
N LYS A 111 -5.76 9.80 4.42
CA LYS A 111 -7.05 10.31 4.88
C LYS A 111 -7.37 9.70 6.23
N GLY A 112 -8.19 10.37 7.02
CA GLY A 112 -8.61 9.92 8.33
C GLY A 112 -7.84 10.60 9.44
N ASN A 113 -8.09 10.17 10.67
CA ASN A 113 -7.42 10.69 11.87
C ASN A 113 -6.77 9.56 12.66
N PRO A 114 -5.84 8.80 12.06
CA PRO A 114 -5.19 7.72 12.78
C PRO A 114 -4.14 8.24 13.75
N GLU A 115 -3.81 7.41 14.72
CA GLU A 115 -2.60 7.59 15.49
C GLU A 115 -1.42 7.17 14.60
N ILE A 116 -0.39 8.01 14.53
CA ILE A 116 0.75 7.76 13.65
C ILE A 116 1.99 7.43 14.47
N ASP A 117 2.55 6.26 14.21
CA ASP A 117 3.81 5.82 14.78
C ASP A 117 4.84 5.83 13.67
N LYS A 118 5.77 6.79 13.74
CA LYS A 118 6.87 6.85 12.79
C LYS A 118 8.00 5.98 13.32
N GLY A 119 8.21 4.86 12.67
CA GLY A 119 9.28 3.94 13.03
C GLY A 119 10.65 4.51 12.71
N PHE A 120 11.68 3.75 13.08
CA PHE A 120 13.06 4.11 12.79
C PHE A 120 13.32 4.05 11.29
N GLY A 121 13.95 5.11 10.76
CA GLY A 121 14.26 5.15 9.34
C GLY A 121 15.36 6.15 9.04
N VAL A 122 15.92 6.07 7.83
CA VAL A 122 17.00 6.94 7.36
C VAL A 122 16.63 7.46 5.96
N GLY A 123 16.82 8.76 5.75
CA GLY A 123 16.55 9.39 4.47
C GLY A 123 15.49 10.48 4.57
N ALA A 124 15.02 10.95 3.40
CA ALA A 124 14.00 11.99 3.32
C ALA A 124 12.62 11.35 3.18
N SER A 125 11.78 11.52 4.18
CA SER A 125 10.41 11.02 4.12
C SER A 125 9.43 12.07 4.63
N THR A 126 8.23 12.08 4.06
CA THR A 126 7.18 13.02 4.44
C THR A 126 5.89 12.27 4.76
N ILE A 127 5.13 12.79 5.71
CA ILE A 127 3.82 12.27 6.09
C ILE A 127 2.83 13.44 5.99
N ASN A 128 1.82 13.30 5.11
CA ASN A 128 0.88 14.37 4.81
C ASN A 128 -0.55 13.89 4.92
N GLN A 129 -1.37 14.64 5.66
CA GLN A 129 -2.80 14.37 5.71
C GLN A 129 -3.48 15.01 4.50
N ILE A 130 -4.32 14.24 3.84
CA ILE A 130 -5.16 14.71 2.72
C ILE A 130 -6.63 14.44 3.06
N ASN A 131 -7.50 15.29 2.59
CA ASN A 131 -8.95 15.12 2.83
C ASN A 131 -9.73 15.31 1.54
#